data_e86b6704d8519280a139c4767fab63f4
#
_entry.id   e86b6704d8519280a139c4767fab63f4
#
_cell.length_a   1.000
_cell.length_b   1.000
_cell.length_c   1.000
_cell.angle_alpha   90.00
_cell.angle_beta   90.00
_cell.angle_gamma   90.00
#
_symmetry.space_group_name_H-M   'P 1'
#
loop_
_entity.id
_entity.type
_entity.pdbx_description
1 polymer ?
#
loop_
_entity_poly.entity_id
_entity_poly.type
_entity_poly.pdbx_seq_one_letter_code
_entity_poly.pdbx_strand_id
1 'polypeptide(L)'
;MAIKNAYLNRVYQDLAGRYADQKEFLQAVQEVLTSLEPVFERRPELEEMGIIERLVEPERSLLFRVSWVDDRGKIQVNRGYRVQFSTLSLIHI
;
A
#
# COMPACT_ATOMS: atom_id res chain seq x y z
N MET A 1 5.94 -14.15 12.31
CA MET A 1 4.52 -14.47 12.49
C MET A 1 3.95 -15.08 11.22
N ALA A 2 3.14 -16.10 11.36
CA ALA A 2 2.48 -16.73 10.21
C ALA A 2 1.06 -16.20 10.09
N ILE A 3 0.65 -15.92 8.86
CA ILE A 3 -0.71 -15.51 8.56
C ILE A 3 -1.54 -16.78 8.39
N LYS A 4 -2.54 -16.95 9.24
CA LYS A 4 -3.38 -18.17 9.27
C LYS A 4 -4.56 -18.11 8.32
N ASN A 5 -5.11 -16.93 8.07
CA ASN A 5 -6.23 -16.76 7.16
C ASN A 5 -5.77 -17.04 5.72
N ALA A 6 -6.48 -17.93 5.01
CA ALA A 6 -6.08 -18.35 3.67
C ALA A 6 -6.05 -17.19 2.66
N TYR A 7 -7.07 -16.32 2.72
CA TYR A 7 -7.13 -15.16 1.83
C TYR A 7 -5.98 -14.18 2.09
N LEU A 8 -5.77 -13.81 3.35
CA LEU A 8 -4.72 -12.87 3.71
C LEU A 8 -3.34 -13.43 3.39
N ASN A 9 -3.14 -14.70 3.61
CA ASN A 9 -1.88 -15.35 3.29
C ASN A 9 -1.64 -15.38 1.77
N ARG A 10 -2.67 -15.65 0.98
CA ARG A 10 -2.57 -15.63 -0.48
C ARG A 10 -2.16 -14.24 -0.99
N VAL A 11 -2.77 -13.19 -0.47
CA VAL A 11 -2.43 -11.82 -0.85
C VAL A 11 -0.99 -11.50 -0.45
N TYR A 12 -0.59 -11.89 0.76
CA TYR A 12 0.77 -11.66 1.22
C TYR A 12 1.80 -12.39 0.36
N GLN A 13 1.55 -13.65 0.01
CA GLN A 13 2.48 -14.42 -0.83
C GLN A 13 2.61 -13.83 -2.23
N ASP A 14 1.51 -13.33 -2.79
CA ASP A 14 1.54 -12.66 -4.07
C ASP A 14 2.39 -11.39 -4.01
N LEU A 15 2.23 -10.59 -2.96
CA LEU A 15 3.05 -9.39 -2.75
C LEU A 15 4.52 -9.74 -2.55
N ALA A 16 4.80 -10.79 -1.78
CA ALA A 16 6.17 -11.20 -1.52
C ALA A 16 6.89 -11.60 -2.81
N GLY A 17 6.15 -12.17 -3.76
CA GLY A 17 6.71 -12.50 -5.07
C GLY A 17 7.00 -11.27 -5.92
N ARG A 18 6.14 -10.25 -5.86
CA ARG A 18 6.30 -9.04 -6.66
C ARG A 18 7.28 -8.04 -6.06
N TYR A 19 7.38 -7.98 -4.74
CA TYR A 19 8.18 -6.97 -4.03
C TYR A 19 9.21 -7.64 -3.12
N ALA A 20 9.84 -8.72 -3.60
CA ALA A 20 10.79 -9.50 -2.80
C ALA A 20 11.96 -8.67 -2.28
N ASP A 21 12.33 -7.59 -2.95
CA ASP A 21 13.42 -6.72 -2.57
C ASP A 21 13.02 -5.66 -1.53
N GLN A 22 11.72 -5.53 -1.23
CA GLN A 22 11.22 -4.54 -0.29
C GLN A 22 10.83 -5.18 1.04
N LYS A 23 11.85 -5.58 1.80
CA LYS A 23 11.65 -6.34 3.03
C LYS A 23 10.89 -5.58 4.10
N GLU A 24 11.15 -4.28 4.23
CA GLU A 24 10.48 -3.46 5.24
C GLU A 24 8.99 -3.32 4.93
N PHE A 25 8.66 -3.11 3.66
CA PHE A 25 7.28 -3.06 3.22
C PHE A 25 6.56 -4.38 3.50
N LEU A 26 7.19 -5.50 3.16
CA LEU A 26 6.60 -6.82 3.39
C LEU A 26 6.40 -7.12 4.86
N GLN A 27 7.32 -6.68 5.71
CA GLN A 27 7.19 -6.85 7.15
C GLN A 27 6.00 -6.04 7.68
N ALA A 28 5.85 -4.80 7.23
CA ALA A 28 4.72 -3.96 7.64
C ALA A 28 3.39 -4.57 7.19
N VAL A 29 3.33 -5.07 5.96
CA VAL A 29 2.13 -5.73 5.44
C VAL A 29 1.79 -6.95 6.28
N GLN A 30 2.78 -7.78 6.61
CA GLN A 30 2.57 -8.97 7.42
C GLN A 30 1.99 -8.62 8.79
N GLU A 31 2.50 -7.60 9.44
CA GLU A 31 2.01 -7.16 10.74
C GLU A 31 0.55 -6.68 10.66
N VAL A 32 0.24 -5.88 9.65
CA VAL A 32 -1.12 -5.36 9.47
C VAL A 32 -2.09 -6.50 9.16
N LEU A 33 -1.74 -7.39 8.24
CA LEU A 33 -2.62 -8.49 7.85
C LEU A 33 -2.85 -9.46 9.01
N THR A 34 -1.83 -9.71 9.82
CA THR A 34 -1.98 -10.56 10.99
C THR A 34 -2.98 -9.96 11.97
N SER A 35 -2.93 -8.64 12.17
CA SER A 35 -3.86 -7.97 13.07
C SER A 35 -5.29 -7.91 12.52
N LEU A 36 -5.47 -8.06 11.21
CA LEU A 36 -6.79 -8.04 10.59
C LEU A 36 -7.44 -9.44 10.49
N GLU A 37 -6.72 -10.51 10.83
CA GLU A 37 -7.28 -11.87 10.76
C GLU A 37 -8.63 -12.02 11.45
N PRO A 38 -8.83 -11.52 12.69
CA PRO A 38 -10.12 -11.64 13.34
C PRO A 38 -11.26 -10.97 12.59
N VAL A 39 -10.98 -9.87 11.89
CA VAL A 39 -12.01 -9.16 11.12
C VAL A 39 -12.46 -10.01 9.93
N PHE A 40 -11.52 -10.64 9.22
CA PHE A 40 -11.85 -11.45 8.05
C PHE A 40 -12.49 -12.78 8.41
N GLU A 41 -12.24 -13.28 9.62
CA GLU A 41 -12.94 -14.46 10.11
C GLU A 41 -14.41 -14.18 10.42
N ARG A 42 -14.71 -12.96 10.89
CA ARG A 42 -16.08 -12.55 11.20
C ARG A 42 -16.84 -12.06 9.97
N ARG A 43 -16.12 -11.51 8.99
CA ARG A 43 -16.73 -10.87 7.83
C ARG A 43 -16.06 -11.36 6.54
N PRO A 44 -16.30 -12.62 6.16
CA PRO A 44 -15.65 -13.18 4.96
C PRO A 44 -16.06 -12.49 3.65
N GLU A 45 -17.18 -11.76 3.65
CA GLU A 45 -17.60 -11.02 2.44
C GLU A 45 -16.62 -9.93 2.02
N LEU A 46 -15.74 -9.49 2.93
CA LEU A 46 -14.71 -8.49 2.59
C LEU A 46 -13.71 -9.04 1.58
N GLU A 47 -13.52 -10.34 1.53
CA GLU A 47 -12.66 -10.96 0.55
C GLU A 47 -13.18 -10.72 -0.88
N GLU A 48 -14.49 -10.86 -1.07
CA GLU A 48 -15.13 -10.66 -2.36
C GLU A 48 -15.01 -9.21 -2.84
N MET A 49 -14.88 -8.28 -1.93
CA MET A 49 -14.74 -6.87 -2.25
C MET A 49 -13.30 -6.47 -2.63
N GLY A 50 -12.34 -7.40 -2.52
CA GLY A 50 -10.95 -7.13 -2.83
C GLY A 50 -10.34 -6.06 -1.95
N ILE A 51 -10.75 -6.02 -0.68
CA ILE A 51 -10.35 -4.95 0.24
C ILE A 51 -8.83 -4.89 0.44
N ILE A 52 -8.21 -6.05 0.69
CA ILE A 52 -6.76 -6.08 0.96
C ILE A 52 -5.98 -5.80 -0.31
N GLU A 53 -6.39 -6.33 -1.45
CA GLU A 53 -5.72 -6.05 -2.72
C GLU A 53 -5.69 -4.57 -3.01
N ARG A 54 -6.80 -3.86 -2.74
CA ARG A 54 -6.88 -2.41 -2.95
C ARG A 54 -6.09 -1.62 -1.91
N LEU A 55 -5.93 -2.19 -0.71
CA LEU A 55 -5.21 -1.53 0.38
C LEU A 55 -3.70 -1.58 0.17
N VAL A 56 -3.18 -2.67 -0.36
CA VAL A 56 -1.74 -2.89 -0.51
C VAL A 56 -1.18 -2.42 -1.84
N GLU A 57 -2.01 -2.22 -2.85
CA GLU A 57 -1.58 -1.71 -4.15
C GLU A 57 -2.03 -0.26 -4.31
N PRO A 58 -1.12 0.64 -4.66
CA PRO A 58 -1.53 2.02 -4.92
C PRO A 58 -2.35 2.10 -6.19
N GLU A 59 -3.39 2.89 -6.15
CA GLU A 59 -4.22 3.16 -7.32
C GLU A 59 -3.46 4.01 -8.33
N ARG A 60 -2.63 4.94 -7.84
CA ARG A 60 -1.90 5.86 -8.68
C ARG A 60 -0.65 6.35 -7.97
N SER A 61 0.45 6.38 -8.69
CA SER A 61 1.71 6.94 -8.19
C SER A 61 2.18 8.03 -9.16
N LEU A 62 2.60 9.16 -8.60
CA LEU A 62 3.17 10.26 -9.36
C LEU A 62 4.58 10.53 -8.86
N LEU A 63 5.51 10.60 -9.80
CA LEU A 63 6.89 11.02 -9.54
C LEU A 63 7.07 12.36 -10.25
N PHE A 64 7.52 13.38 -9.53
CA PHE A 64 7.65 14.71 -10.11
C PHE A 64 8.87 15.43 -9.58
N ARG A 65 9.31 16.43 -10.32
CA ARG A 65 10.44 17.27 -9.98
C ARG A 65 9.94 18.56 -9.35
N VAL A 66 10.57 18.96 -8.25
CA VAL A 66 10.31 20.24 -7.60
C VAL A 66 11.60 21.07 -7.68
N SER A 67 11.55 22.16 -8.41
CA SER A 67 12.67 23.09 -8.51
C SER A 67 12.41 24.31 -7.62
N TRP A 68 13.42 24.72 -6.84
CA TRP A 68 13.27 25.86 -5.94
C TRP A 68 14.61 26.57 -5.75
N VAL A 69 14.56 27.80 -5.30
CA VAL A 69 15.74 28.62 -5.10
C VAL A 69 16.02 28.71 -3.61
N ASP A 70 17.24 28.35 -3.19
CA ASP A 70 17.61 28.39 -1.78
C ASP A 70 18.03 29.82 -1.35
N ASP A 71 18.35 29.97 -0.07
CA ASP A 71 18.73 31.26 0.51
C ASP A 71 19.99 31.86 -0.09
N ARG A 72 20.80 31.03 -0.77
CA ARG A 72 22.04 31.47 -1.43
C ARG A 72 21.82 31.83 -2.89
N GLY A 73 20.59 31.76 -3.37
CA GLY A 73 20.25 32.03 -4.76
C GLY A 73 20.54 30.91 -5.71
N LYS A 74 20.86 29.71 -5.21
CA LYS A 74 21.11 28.54 -6.04
C LYS A 74 19.84 27.76 -6.30
N ILE A 75 19.75 27.21 -7.52
CA ILE A 75 18.61 26.38 -7.89
C ILE A 75 18.83 24.97 -7.32
N GLN A 76 17.88 24.51 -6.54
CA GLN A 76 17.85 23.17 -6.00
C GLN A 76 16.76 22.37 -6.72
N VAL A 77 17.01 21.08 -6.89
CA VAL A 77 16.05 20.19 -7.53
C VAL A 77 15.78 19.02 -6.59
N ASN A 78 14.55 18.88 -6.18
CA ASN A 78 14.12 17.78 -5.34
C ASN A 78 13.18 16.88 -6.11
N ARG A 79 13.03 15.66 -5.61
CA ARG A 79 12.13 14.67 -6.18
C ARG A 79 10.93 14.54 -5.25
N GLY A 80 9.75 14.72 -5.81
CA GLY A 80 8.51 14.56 -5.06
C GLY A 80 7.79 13.29 -5.47
N TYR A 81 7.09 12.70 -4.51
CA TYR A 81 6.29 11.50 -4.73
C TYR A 81 4.89 11.73 -4.19
N ARG A 82 3.91 11.30 -4.94
CA ARG A 82 2.54 11.26 -4.46
C ARG A 82 1.97 9.88 -4.75
N VAL A 83 1.48 9.24 -3.71
CA VAL A 83 0.90 7.89 -3.83
C VAL A 83 -0.55 7.96 -3.40
N GLN A 84 -1.43 7.45 -4.25
CA GLN A 84 -2.87 7.47 -3.99
C GLN A 84 -3.36 6.03 -3.92
N PHE A 85 -3.99 5.69 -2.80
CA PHE A 85 -4.49 4.34 -2.56
C PHE A 85 -5.98 4.18 -2.80
N SER A 86 -6.75 5.26 -2.74
CA SER A 86 -8.19 5.17 -2.93
C SER A 86 -8.78 6.49 -3.45
N THR A 87 -9.64 6.38 -4.45
CA THR A 87 -10.45 7.49 -4.94
C THR A 87 -11.91 7.30 -4.58
N LEU A 88 -12.19 6.47 -3.60
CA LEU A 88 -13.55 6.08 -3.25
C LEU A 88 -14.43 7.28 -2.95
N SER A 89 -13.88 8.29 -2.27
CA SER A 89 -14.61 9.51 -1.96
C SER A 89 -15.02 10.29 -3.21
N LEU A 90 -14.30 10.15 -4.31
CA LEU A 90 -14.63 10.81 -5.57
C LEU A 90 -15.72 10.07 -6.32
N ILE A 91 -15.82 8.77 -6.13
CA ILE A 91 -16.82 7.93 -6.80
C ILE A 91 -18.21 8.19 -6.24
N HIS A 92 -18.29 8.56 -4.98
CA HIS A 92 -19.56 8.78 -4.29
C HIS A 92 -20.11 10.20 -4.42
N ILE A 93 -19.38 11.04 -5.10
CA ILE A 93 -19.84 12.38 -5.43
C ILE A 93 -20.64 12.36 -6.71
#